data_efd5588f0b10f3b4a49760803be738d1
#
_entry.id   efd5588f0b10f3b4a49760803be738d1
#
_cell.length_a   1.000
_cell.length_b   1.000
_cell.length_c   1.000
_cell.angle_alpha   90.00
_cell.angle_beta   90.00
_cell.angle_gamma   90.00
#
_symmetry.space_group_name_H-M   'P 1'
#
loop_
_entity.id
_entity.type
_entity.pdbx_description
1 polymer ?
#
loop_
_entity_poly.entity_id
_entity_poly.type
_entity_poly.pdbx_seq_one_letter_code
_entity_poly.pdbx_strand_id
1 'polypeptide(L)'
;MYGRLQLRWTEVPLGVDSAVGEGWLMRQSADKTAEAVRQQEVDQMMRSTISAMALDLSDIGVLTEAASGHFESTCLMAALAGARPVVAVAKDSEWGQADEIVSSVRSHAQSLGVEDHLRFVSEVSPSAVGDCSLVTNLGFVRPVTDRVLSALPADAAVSLMCEPWEVRSSDVDIGSAISRSVAVAGTNETHPLVRTFEYLGPLAGQLMSEVGVEIGGSTLLVVASAPFARPIRRWLLSAGARRVDLETPPLTATALRRRSDGLDVLLVAHMGERSLGGSEIANVVPSLLAKSGAVLLVIAGDVDPVPFLDEGVKIGPPDPRPAGRMWVTTSVVGPRPVVDLHCAGLKVGELLVRARRLGLSVDDAVTCAVDS
;
A
#
# COMPACT_ATOMS: atom_id res chain seq x y z
N MET A 1 -32.05 0.22 5.37
CA MET A 1 -32.52 0.28 6.76
C MET A 1 -31.64 -0.69 7.55
N TYR A 2 -30.44 -0.23 7.97
CA TYR A 2 -29.50 -1.05 8.77
C TYR A 2 -29.38 -0.40 10.14
N GLY A 3 -29.86 -1.15 11.15
CA GLY A 3 -29.88 -0.72 12.54
C GLY A 3 -28.48 -0.77 13.16
N ARG A 4 -28.09 0.33 13.77
CA ARG A 4 -26.93 0.42 14.65
C ARG A 4 -27.19 -0.38 15.92
N LEU A 5 -26.38 -1.39 16.20
CA LEU A 5 -26.29 -2.00 17.53
C LEU A 5 -25.46 -1.05 18.42
N GLN A 6 -26.17 -0.26 19.24
CA GLN A 6 -25.54 0.45 20.36
C GLN A 6 -25.45 -0.53 21.54
N LEU A 7 -24.25 -0.94 21.89
CA LEU A 7 -23.98 -1.58 23.16
C LEU A 7 -24.06 -0.51 24.28
N ARG A 8 -25.10 -0.58 25.10
CA ARG A 8 -25.21 0.18 26.35
C ARG A 8 -24.31 -0.48 27.40
N TRP A 9 -23.32 0.24 27.88
CA TRP A 9 -22.61 -0.12 29.10
C TRP A 9 -23.50 0.23 30.30
N THR A 10 -23.90 -0.78 31.04
CA THR A 10 -24.49 -0.60 32.37
C THR A 10 -23.38 -0.33 33.36
N GLU A 11 -23.49 0.79 34.07
CA GLU A 11 -22.59 1.15 35.15
C GLU A 11 -22.61 0.09 36.27
N VAL A 12 -21.42 -0.50 36.51
CA VAL A 12 -21.18 -1.33 37.71
C VAL A 12 -20.56 -0.42 38.79
N PRO A 13 -21.04 -0.44 40.05
CA PRO A 13 -20.50 0.41 41.08
C PRO A 13 -19.06 0.05 41.41
N LEU A 14 -18.18 1.05 41.44
CA LEU A 14 -16.79 0.96 41.83
C LEU A 14 -16.63 0.63 43.31
N GLY A 15 -16.35 -0.65 43.62
CA GLY A 15 -15.63 -1.02 44.82
C GLY A 15 -14.14 -0.96 44.48
N VAL A 16 -13.44 0.00 45.08
CA VAL A 16 -12.00 0.21 44.79
C VAL A 16 -11.20 -0.86 45.53
N ASP A 17 -10.78 -1.89 44.83
CA ASP A 17 -9.73 -2.81 45.27
C ASP A 17 -8.40 -2.31 44.69
N SER A 18 -7.47 -1.85 45.54
CA SER A 18 -6.20 -1.22 45.19
C SER A 18 -5.29 -2.12 44.31
N ALA A 19 -5.45 -3.43 44.40
CA ALA A 19 -4.70 -4.39 43.58
C ALA A 19 -5.08 -4.41 42.08
N VAL A 20 -6.32 -3.98 41.71
CA VAL A 20 -6.77 -3.90 40.32
C VAL A 20 -6.18 -2.67 39.61
N GLY A 21 -5.94 -1.58 40.36
CA GLY A 21 -5.34 -0.35 39.84
C GLY A 21 -3.88 -0.51 39.44
N GLU A 22 -3.08 -1.22 40.21
CA GLU A 22 -1.66 -1.47 39.89
C GLU A 22 -1.49 -2.36 38.68
N GLY A 23 -2.29 -3.40 38.53
CA GLY A 23 -2.25 -4.30 37.34
C GLY A 23 -2.72 -3.61 36.08
N TRP A 24 -3.61 -2.61 36.14
CA TRP A 24 -4.05 -1.80 35.01
C TRP A 24 -2.98 -0.80 34.58
N LEU A 25 -2.36 -0.10 35.52
CA LEU A 25 -1.25 0.83 35.32
C LEU A 25 -0.01 0.11 34.73
N MET A 26 0.31 -1.10 35.21
CA MET A 26 1.41 -1.90 34.69
C MET A 26 1.13 -2.37 33.24
N ARG A 27 -0.10 -2.76 32.89
CA ARG A 27 -0.47 -3.09 31.51
C ARG A 27 -0.39 -1.89 30.58
N GLN A 28 -0.91 -0.73 30.97
CA GLN A 28 -0.78 0.50 30.18
C GLN A 28 0.68 0.92 29.98
N SER A 29 1.53 0.75 31.02
CA SER A 29 2.95 1.03 30.91
C SER A 29 3.66 0.05 29.98
N ALA A 30 3.33 -1.24 30.02
CA ALA A 30 3.87 -2.26 29.13
C ALA A 30 3.45 -2.02 27.66
N ASP A 31 2.18 -1.65 27.44
CA ASP A 31 1.67 -1.33 26.10
C ASP A 31 2.35 -0.08 25.51
N LYS A 32 2.52 0.97 26.31
CA LYS A 32 3.25 2.18 25.87
C LYS A 32 4.72 1.90 25.58
N THR A 33 5.36 1.04 26.37
CA THR A 33 6.74 0.65 26.13
C THR A 33 6.87 -0.16 24.84
N ALA A 34 5.96 -1.10 24.59
CA ALA A 34 5.94 -1.88 23.35
C ALA A 34 5.66 -1.01 22.12
N GLU A 35 4.80 0.00 22.24
CA GLU A 35 4.53 0.99 21.19
C GLU A 35 5.76 1.85 20.90
N ALA A 36 6.44 2.35 21.91
CA ALA A 36 7.67 3.12 21.76
C ALA A 36 8.79 2.31 21.10
N VAL A 37 8.93 1.02 21.43
CA VAL A 37 9.90 0.13 20.79
C VAL A 37 9.56 -0.08 19.31
N ARG A 38 8.29 -0.36 18.98
CA ARG A 38 7.85 -0.48 17.58
C ARG A 38 8.11 0.79 16.78
N GLN A 39 7.84 1.97 17.39
CA GLN A 39 8.10 3.25 16.75
C GLN A 39 9.60 3.44 16.48
N GLN A 40 10.47 3.12 17.42
CA GLN A 40 11.92 3.21 17.26
C GLN A 40 12.42 2.26 16.14
N GLU A 41 11.84 1.08 16.00
CA GLU A 41 12.15 0.15 14.90
C GLU A 41 11.77 0.76 13.54
N VAL A 42 10.63 1.41 13.43
CA VAL A 42 10.20 2.11 12.20
C VAL A 42 11.13 3.29 11.90
N ASP A 43 11.52 4.07 12.89
CA ASP A 43 12.46 5.20 12.73
C ASP A 43 13.82 4.73 12.20
N GLN A 44 14.35 3.65 12.77
CA GLN A 44 15.60 3.05 12.30
C GLN A 44 15.45 2.50 10.88
N MET A 45 14.31 1.90 10.57
CA MET A 45 13.99 1.40 9.24
C MET A 45 13.97 2.55 8.21
N MET A 46 13.27 3.65 8.48
CA MET A 46 13.26 4.83 7.61
C MET A 46 14.67 5.36 7.36
N ARG A 47 15.46 5.59 8.42
CA ARG A 47 16.83 6.10 8.30
C ARG A 47 17.75 5.16 7.53
N SER A 48 17.64 3.85 7.77
CA SER A 48 18.45 2.85 7.06
C SER A 48 18.08 2.75 5.57
N THR A 49 16.80 2.86 5.24
CA THR A 49 16.32 2.83 3.84
C THR A 49 16.72 4.11 3.10
N ILE A 50 16.58 5.30 3.72
CA ILE A 50 17.09 6.57 3.18
C ILE A 50 18.59 6.47 2.85
N SER A 51 19.38 5.93 3.79
CA SER A 51 20.82 5.76 3.60
C SER A 51 21.15 4.74 2.50
N ALA A 52 20.44 3.61 2.44
CA ALA A 52 20.68 2.56 1.44
C ALA A 52 20.35 3.03 0.01
N MET A 53 19.33 3.88 -0.14
CA MET A 53 18.96 4.46 -1.43
C MET A 53 19.68 5.78 -1.72
N ALA A 54 20.56 6.24 -0.82
CA ALA A 54 21.23 7.53 -0.91
C ALA A 54 20.23 8.66 -1.26
N LEU A 55 19.04 8.66 -0.60
CA LEU A 55 18.01 9.67 -0.82
C LEU A 55 18.46 11.00 -0.20
N ASP A 56 18.51 12.05 -1.02
CA ASP A 56 18.83 13.41 -0.61
C ASP A 56 17.87 14.40 -1.25
N LEU A 57 16.96 14.94 -0.45
CA LEU A 57 15.96 15.93 -0.87
C LEU A 57 16.31 17.35 -0.41
N SER A 58 17.58 17.59 -0.06
CA SER A 58 18.06 18.94 0.26
C SER A 58 17.71 19.89 -0.90
N ASP A 59 17.13 21.06 -0.57
CA ASP A 59 16.66 22.06 -1.52
C ASP A 59 15.48 21.64 -2.44
N ILE A 60 14.83 20.52 -2.16
CA ILE A 60 13.64 20.05 -2.88
C ILE A 60 12.41 20.18 -1.97
N GLY A 61 11.46 21.02 -2.36
CA GLY A 61 10.14 21.03 -1.73
C GLY A 61 9.30 19.85 -2.22
N VAL A 62 8.60 19.18 -1.30
CA VAL A 62 7.83 17.95 -1.59
C VAL A 62 6.36 18.16 -1.24
N LEU A 63 5.46 17.87 -2.18
CA LEU A 63 4.03 17.70 -1.93
C LEU A 63 3.72 16.22 -1.78
N THR A 64 3.23 15.84 -0.61
CA THR A 64 2.85 14.44 -0.31
C THR A 64 1.63 14.40 0.61
N GLU A 65 1.27 13.23 1.11
CA GLU A 65 0.19 13.10 2.09
C GLU A 65 0.74 12.96 3.52
N ALA A 66 -0.08 13.38 4.48
CA ALA A 66 -0.02 12.92 5.86
C ALA A 66 -1.15 11.92 6.05
N ALA A 67 -0.83 10.66 6.26
CA ALA A 67 -1.80 9.59 6.41
C ALA A 67 -1.56 8.81 7.72
N SER A 68 -2.51 7.94 8.07
CA SER A 68 -2.42 7.12 9.29
C SER A 68 -1.58 5.86 9.10
N GLY A 69 -1.16 5.26 10.20
CA GLY A 69 -0.43 4.00 10.21
C GLY A 69 0.91 4.09 9.49
N HIS A 70 1.27 3.03 8.74
CA HIS A 70 2.58 2.98 8.07
C HIS A 70 2.78 4.04 6.98
N PHE A 71 1.69 4.63 6.47
CA PHE A 71 1.74 5.64 5.40
C PHE A 71 2.21 7.02 5.89
N GLU A 72 2.22 7.29 7.20
CA GLU A 72 2.85 8.50 7.76
C GLU A 72 4.36 8.58 7.45
N SER A 73 5.00 7.42 7.23
CA SER A 73 6.43 7.34 6.93
C SER A 73 6.84 8.17 5.72
N THR A 74 5.94 8.42 4.76
CA THR A 74 6.30 9.13 3.52
C THR A 74 6.71 10.57 3.75
N CYS A 75 5.87 11.36 4.43
CA CYS A 75 6.20 12.76 4.73
C CYS A 75 7.37 12.86 5.73
N LEU A 76 7.50 11.89 6.65
CA LEU A 76 8.61 11.84 7.59
C LEU A 76 9.92 11.50 6.90
N MET A 77 9.95 10.54 5.96
CA MET A 77 11.15 10.23 5.17
C MET A 77 11.56 11.39 4.28
N ALA A 78 10.60 12.09 3.67
CA ALA A 78 10.90 13.29 2.90
C ALA A 78 11.60 14.37 3.78
N ALA A 79 11.08 14.60 4.98
CA ALA A 79 11.67 15.54 5.93
C ALA A 79 13.04 15.07 6.44
N LEU A 80 13.20 13.78 6.78
CA LEU A 80 14.47 13.19 7.20
C LEU A 80 15.54 13.23 6.11
N ALA A 81 15.13 13.15 4.84
CA ALA A 81 16.02 13.29 3.68
C ALA A 81 16.35 14.76 3.32
N GLY A 82 15.89 15.71 4.13
CA GLY A 82 16.25 17.13 4.00
C GLY A 82 15.26 17.97 3.20
N ALA A 83 14.14 17.42 2.73
CA ALA A 83 13.12 18.20 2.00
C ALA A 83 12.60 19.38 2.82
N ARG A 84 12.46 20.54 2.18
CA ARG A 84 11.93 21.74 2.82
C ARG A 84 11.34 22.69 1.76
N PRO A 85 10.03 23.00 1.79
CA PRO A 85 9.02 22.44 2.69
C PRO A 85 8.58 21.03 2.30
N VAL A 86 8.08 20.27 3.26
CA VAL A 86 7.23 19.09 3.02
C VAL A 86 5.78 19.52 3.24
N VAL A 87 5.04 19.69 2.17
CA VAL A 87 3.62 20.01 2.22
C VAL A 87 2.84 18.70 2.30
N ALA A 88 2.30 18.42 3.46
CA ALA A 88 1.62 17.17 3.78
C ALA A 88 0.09 17.38 3.80
N VAL A 89 -0.61 16.75 2.87
CA VAL A 89 -2.08 16.84 2.75
C VAL A 89 -2.71 15.85 3.70
N ALA A 90 -3.60 16.32 4.59
CA ALA A 90 -4.40 15.48 5.48
C ALA A 90 -5.90 15.69 5.21
N LYS A 91 -6.67 14.60 5.15
CA LYS A 91 -8.12 14.61 4.92
C LYS A 91 -8.81 13.61 5.82
N ASP A 92 -10.07 13.89 6.16
CA ASP A 92 -10.94 12.89 6.79
C ASP A 92 -11.15 11.71 5.84
N SER A 93 -11.09 10.51 6.37
CA SER A 93 -11.26 9.28 5.62
C SER A 93 -11.78 8.16 6.51
N GLU A 94 -12.05 7.00 5.91
CA GLU A 94 -12.34 5.76 6.65
C GLU A 94 -11.20 5.34 7.61
N TRP A 95 -9.97 5.86 7.39
CA TRP A 95 -8.76 5.52 8.14
C TRP A 95 -8.45 6.48 9.30
N GLY A 96 -9.20 7.55 9.46
CA GLY A 96 -9.06 8.50 10.58
C GLY A 96 -9.48 9.92 10.24
N GLN A 97 -9.58 10.74 11.27
CA GLN A 97 -9.86 12.17 11.16
C GLN A 97 -8.56 12.94 10.88
N ALA A 98 -8.64 13.96 10.02
CA ALA A 98 -7.49 14.75 9.60
C ALA A 98 -6.72 15.37 10.79
N ASP A 99 -7.42 15.90 11.79
CA ASP A 99 -6.81 16.53 12.96
C ASP A 99 -6.04 15.51 13.83
N GLU A 100 -6.55 14.30 13.96
CA GLU A 100 -5.88 13.21 14.69
C GLU A 100 -4.63 12.76 13.95
N ILE A 101 -4.72 12.59 12.62
CA ILE A 101 -3.58 12.25 11.75
C ILE A 101 -2.50 13.33 11.84
N VAL A 102 -2.87 14.61 11.71
CA VAL A 102 -1.93 15.74 11.81
C VAL A 102 -1.25 15.76 13.18
N SER A 103 -2.02 15.54 14.27
CA SER A 103 -1.47 15.51 15.62
C SER A 103 -0.46 14.38 15.81
N SER A 104 -0.78 13.17 15.30
CA SER A 104 0.10 12.00 15.35
C SER A 104 1.40 12.26 14.58
N VAL A 105 1.29 12.63 13.31
CA VAL A 105 2.45 12.88 12.43
C VAL A 105 3.33 14.01 12.99
N ARG A 106 2.73 15.09 13.52
CA ARG A 106 3.48 16.18 14.16
C ARG A 106 4.25 15.73 15.38
N SER A 107 3.63 14.96 16.27
CA SER A 107 4.29 14.40 17.46
C SER A 107 5.46 13.50 17.06
N HIS A 108 5.29 12.67 16.04
CA HIS A 108 6.35 11.81 15.52
C HIS A 108 7.48 12.64 14.89
N ALA A 109 7.15 13.64 14.07
CA ALA A 109 8.14 14.55 13.46
C ALA A 109 8.95 15.32 14.52
N GLN A 110 8.32 15.74 15.64
CA GLN A 110 9.01 16.34 16.79
C GLN A 110 10.03 15.38 17.38
N SER A 111 9.67 14.12 17.60
CA SER A 111 10.59 13.11 18.13
C SER A 111 11.78 12.85 17.20
N LEU A 112 11.59 13.00 15.89
CA LEU A 112 12.62 12.88 14.87
C LEU A 112 13.45 14.15 14.65
N GLY A 113 13.03 15.29 15.18
CA GLY A 113 13.67 16.60 15.04
C GLY A 113 13.46 17.25 13.66
N VAL A 114 12.35 16.94 12.97
CA VAL A 114 12.05 17.43 11.61
C VAL A 114 10.69 18.12 11.48
N GLU A 115 10.04 18.48 12.59
CA GLU A 115 8.72 19.15 12.57
C GLU A 115 8.74 20.43 11.73
N ASP A 116 9.78 21.23 11.84
CA ASP A 116 9.93 22.51 11.10
C ASP A 116 9.94 22.35 9.58
N HIS A 117 10.12 21.13 9.07
CA HIS A 117 10.08 20.84 7.65
C HIS A 117 8.66 20.67 7.13
N LEU A 118 7.69 20.29 8.01
CA LEU A 118 6.34 19.94 7.62
C LEU A 118 5.38 21.12 7.68
N ARG A 119 4.57 21.24 6.64
CA ARG A 119 3.42 22.13 6.56
C ARG A 119 2.17 21.32 6.20
N PHE A 120 1.23 21.22 7.13
CA PHE A 120 -0.02 20.48 6.91
C PHE A 120 -1.06 21.34 6.23
N VAL A 121 -1.76 20.75 5.25
CA VAL A 121 -2.86 21.38 4.51
C VAL A 121 -4.02 20.41 4.34
N SER A 122 -5.25 20.92 4.26
CA SER A 122 -6.45 20.08 4.05
C SER A 122 -6.75 19.83 2.56
N GLU A 123 -6.15 20.62 1.66
CA GLU A 123 -6.37 20.50 0.22
C GLU A 123 -5.14 20.92 -0.58
N VAL A 124 -5.04 20.37 -1.79
CA VAL A 124 -4.01 20.78 -2.75
C VAL A 124 -4.47 22.04 -3.46
N SER A 125 -3.84 23.16 -3.15
CA SER A 125 -4.11 24.46 -3.80
C SER A 125 -2.87 25.00 -4.51
N PRO A 126 -3.01 25.87 -5.53
CA PRO A 126 -1.87 26.50 -6.21
C PRO A 126 -0.90 27.17 -5.24
N SER A 127 -1.40 27.85 -4.20
CA SER A 127 -0.56 28.49 -3.19
C SER A 127 0.16 27.50 -2.26
N ALA A 128 -0.35 26.28 -2.13
CA ALA A 128 0.29 25.25 -1.32
C ALA A 128 1.44 24.55 -2.06
N VAL A 129 1.39 24.50 -3.40
CA VAL A 129 2.33 23.69 -4.20
C VAL A 129 3.44 24.49 -4.88
N GLY A 130 3.37 25.84 -4.87
CA GLY A 130 4.34 26.68 -5.61
C GLY A 130 5.81 26.51 -5.20
N ASP A 131 6.07 26.04 -3.98
CA ASP A 131 7.41 25.77 -3.46
C ASP A 131 7.80 24.27 -3.56
N CYS A 132 6.95 23.42 -4.19
CA CYS A 132 7.17 21.99 -4.29
C CYS A 132 7.65 21.61 -5.70
N SER A 133 8.91 21.21 -5.84
CA SER A 133 9.44 20.65 -7.09
C SER A 133 9.14 19.16 -7.23
N LEU A 134 8.81 18.46 -6.15
CA LEU A 134 8.44 17.05 -6.18
C LEU A 134 7.00 16.85 -5.71
N VAL A 135 6.20 16.14 -6.50
CA VAL A 135 4.82 15.75 -6.16
C VAL A 135 4.71 14.23 -6.16
N THR A 136 4.14 13.67 -5.10
CA THR A 136 3.79 12.23 -5.04
C THR A 136 2.36 12.00 -5.49
N ASN A 137 2.04 10.79 -6.03
CA ASN A 137 0.68 10.44 -6.44
C ASN A 137 -0.12 9.73 -5.34
N LEU A 138 0.12 10.03 -4.07
CA LEU A 138 -0.56 9.35 -2.96
C LEU A 138 -2.03 9.80 -2.79
N GLY A 139 -2.78 9.05 -1.98
CA GLY A 139 -4.25 9.12 -1.91
C GLY A 139 -4.83 10.52 -1.70
N PHE A 140 -4.30 11.27 -0.74
CA PHE A 140 -4.80 12.61 -0.42
C PHE A 140 -4.28 13.71 -1.37
N VAL A 141 -3.20 13.43 -2.12
CA VAL A 141 -2.67 14.33 -3.16
C VAL A 141 -3.48 14.17 -4.44
N ARG A 142 -3.93 12.96 -4.75
CA ARG A 142 -4.75 12.68 -5.95
C ARG A 142 -6.10 13.38 -5.93
N PRO A 143 -6.61 13.79 -7.12
CA PRO A 143 -6.00 13.75 -8.44
C PRO A 143 -4.99 14.86 -8.65
N VAL A 144 -3.84 14.55 -9.30
CA VAL A 144 -2.88 15.56 -9.77
C VAL A 144 -3.40 16.11 -11.11
N THR A 145 -4.17 17.19 -11.02
CA THR A 145 -4.89 17.81 -12.16
C THR A 145 -4.04 18.86 -12.87
N ASP A 146 -4.51 19.33 -14.04
CA ASP A 146 -3.95 20.47 -14.76
C ASP A 146 -3.78 21.71 -13.86
N ARG A 147 -4.76 21.97 -12.97
CA ARG A 147 -4.68 23.09 -12.01
C ARG A 147 -3.49 22.97 -11.05
N VAL A 148 -3.18 21.76 -10.61
CA VAL A 148 -2.02 21.49 -9.73
C VAL A 148 -0.74 21.63 -10.54
N LEU A 149 -0.66 20.95 -11.69
CA LEU A 149 0.50 20.96 -12.57
C LEU A 149 0.88 22.36 -13.05
N SER A 150 -0.11 23.23 -13.30
CA SER A 150 0.11 24.61 -13.74
C SER A 150 0.73 25.53 -12.68
N ALA A 151 0.64 25.14 -11.41
CA ALA A 151 1.17 25.92 -10.28
C ALA A 151 2.57 25.47 -9.85
N LEU A 152 3.08 24.38 -10.41
CA LEU A 152 4.38 23.83 -10.09
C LEU A 152 5.52 24.64 -10.72
N PRO A 153 6.72 24.68 -10.12
CA PRO A 153 7.89 25.27 -10.74
C PRO A 153 8.34 24.50 -11.99
N ALA A 154 9.16 25.14 -12.83
CA ALA A 154 9.56 24.60 -14.14
C ALA A 154 10.43 23.33 -14.07
N ASP A 155 11.10 23.12 -12.95
CA ASP A 155 11.90 21.93 -12.64
C ASP A 155 11.10 20.80 -11.97
N ALA A 156 9.79 20.98 -11.80
CA ALA A 156 8.97 20.04 -11.07
C ALA A 156 8.81 18.69 -11.77
N ALA A 157 8.60 17.67 -10.94
CA ALA A 157 8.32 16.31 -11.36
C ALA A 157 7.24 15.67 -10.49
N VAL A 158 6.55 14.69 -11.05
CA VAL A 158 5.61 13.80 -10.35
C VAL A 158 6.24 12.40 -10.25
N SER A 159 6.41 11.93 -9.03
CA SER A 159 6.85 10.56 -8.77
C SER A 159 5.66 9.69 -8.40
N LEU A 160 5.51 8.58 -9.11
CA LEU A 160 4.48 7.58 -8.81
C LEU A 160 5.02 6.63 -7.74
N MET A 161 4.29 6.47 -6.64
CA MET A 161 4.57 5.53 -5.56
C MET A 161 4.04 4.13 -5.91
N CYS A 162 4.25 3.72 -7.18
CA CYS A 162 3.82 2.46 -7.76
C CYS A 162 4.51 2.26 -9.11
N GLU A 163 4.37 1.06 -9.68
CA GLU A 163 4.81 0.79 -11.04
C GLU A 163 4.10 1.68 -12.08
N PRO A 164 4.76 2.04 -13.19
CA PRO A 164 4.16 2.91 -14.22
C PRO A 164 2.85 2.38 -14.81
N TRP A 165 2.70 1.05 -14.90
CA TRP A 165 1.51 0.40 -15.44
C TRP A 165 0.30 0.41 -14.48
N GLU A 166 0.49 0.81 -13.23
CA GLU A 166 -0.58 0.93 -12.23
C GLU A 166 -1.26 2.30 -12.26
N VAL A 167 -0.65 3.31 -12.89
CA VAL A 167 -1.20 4.66 -12.91
C VAL A 167 -2.52 4.70 -13.68
N ARG A 168 -3.49 5.39 -13.12
CA ARG A 168 -4.80 5.61 -13.75
C ARG A 168 -4.91 7.04 -14.22
N SER A 169 -5.67 7.25 -15.28
CA SER A 169 -5.98 8.59 -15.79
C SER A 169 -6.68 9.49 -14.75
N SER A 170 -7.36 8.87 -13.77
CA SER A 170 -7.96 9.56 -12.63
C SER A 170 -6.95 9.99 -11.55
N ASP A 171 -5.75 9.43 -11.54
CA ASP A 171 -4.75 9.69 -10.50
C ASP A 171 -3.83 10.87 -10.88
N VAL A 172 -3.39 10.92 -12.14
CA VAL A 172 -2.53 11.98 -12.68
C VAL A 172 -2.99 12.31 -14.10
N ASP A 173 -3.16 13.58 -14.39
CA ASP A 173 -3.42 14.10 -15.74
C ASP A 173 -2.12 14.11 -16.57
N ILE A 174 -1.81 12.94 -17.16
CA ILE A 174 -0.60 12.75 -17.96
C ILE A 174 -0.57 13.69 -19.18
N GLY A 175 -1.75 13.95 -19.80
CA GLY A 175 -1.85 14.86 -20.94
C GLY A 175 -1.41 16.29 -20.59
N SER A 176 -1.87 16.78 -19.44
CA SER A 176 -1.45 18.08 -18.91
C SER A 176 0.01 18.07 -18.47
N ALA A 177 0.52 17.00 -17.87
CA ALA A 177 1.93 16.88 -17.50
C ALA A 177 2.83 16.98 -18.73
N ILE A 178 2.52 16.26 -19.82
CA ILE A 178 3.25 16.32 -21.09
C ILE A 178 3.22 17.76 -21.67
N SER A 179 2.03 18.36 -21.75
CA SER A 179 1.88 19.71 -22.35
C SER A 179 2.63 20.80 -21.56
N ARG A 180 2.86 20.57 -20.26
CA ARG A 180 3.58 21.48 -19.36
C ARG A 180 5.04 21.12 -19.15
N SER A 181 5.53 20.08 -19.82
CA SER A 181 6.88 19.58 -19.67
C SER A 181 7.21 19.18 -18.20
N VAL A 182 6.23 18.68 -17.46
CA VAL A 182 6.43 18.10 -16.12
C VAL A 182 6.81 16.63 -16.28
N ALA A 183 7.95 16.23 -15.73
CA ALA A 183 8.40 14.85 -15.79
C ALA A 183 7.57 13.97 -14.86
N VAL A 184 7.17 12.78 -15.35
CA VAL A 184 6.42 11.78 -14.58
C VAL A 184 7.10 10.44 -14.72
N ALA A 185 7.49 9.80 -13.62
CA ALA A 185 8.03 8.44 -13.66
C ALA A 185 7.48 7.59 -12.51
N GLY A 186 7.40 6.28 -12.74
CA GLY A 186 7.02 5.29 -11.75
C GLY A 186 8.22 4.70 -11.02
N THR A 187 7.92 3.93 -9.98
CA THR A 187 8.91 3.24 -9.15
C THR A 187 9.04 1.80 -9.61
N ASN A 188 10.28 1.32 -9.80
CA ASN A 188 10.54 -0.09 -10.12
C ASN A 188 10.45 -0.94 -8.85
N GLU A 189 9.33 -1.61 -8.64
CA GLU A 189 9.07 -2.45 -7.47
C GLU A 189 9.85 -3.77 -7.47
N THR A 190 10.48 -4.13 -8.61
CA THR A 190 11.36 -5.30 -8.70
C THR A 190 12.80 -4.99 -8.34
N HIS A 191 13.16 -3.71 -8.15
CA HIS A 191 14.51 -3.31 -7.79
C HIS A 191 14.98 -3.99 -6.49
N PRO A 192 16.24 -4.45 -6.39
CA PRO A 192 16.75 -5.20 -5.21
C PRO A 192 16.60 -4.49 -3.86
N LEU A 193 16.56 -3.16 -3.82
CA LEU A 193 16.36 -2.38 -2.60
C LEU A 193 14.87 -2.18 -2.24
N VAL A 194 13.95 -2.40 -3.20
CA VAL A 194 12.49 -2.18 -3.02
C VAL A 194 11.78 -3.51 -2.77
N ARG A 195 11.88 -4.42 -3.71
CA ARG A 195 11.34 -5.80 -3.66
C ARG A 195 9.91 -5.90 -3.14
N THR A 196 9.03 -4.96 -3.49
CA THR A 196 7.66 -4.90 -2.97
C THR A 196 6.89 -6.18 -3.24
N PHE A 197 7.08 -6.80 -4.41
CA PHE A 197 6.42 -8.04 -4.76
C PHE A 197 6.81 -9.24 -3.89
N GLU A 198 7.96 -9.20 -3.21
CA GLU A 198 8.37 -10.27 -2.29
C GLU A 198 7.46 -10.37 -1.07
N TYR A 199 6.80 -9.27 -0.69
CA TYR A 199 5.85 -9.24 0.42
C TYR A 199 4.48 -9.85 0.08
N LEU A 200 4.20 -10.14 -1.19
CA LEU A 200 2.97 -10.83 -1.59
C LEU A 200 2.87 -12.26 -1.05
N GLY A 201 4.01 -12.91 -0.85
CA GLY A 201 4.06 -14.22 -0.20
C GLY A 201 3.61 -14.18 1.26
N PRO A 202 4.26 -13.38 2.13
CA PRO A 202 3.79 -13.12 3.50
C PRO A 202 2.34 -12.67 3.56
N LEU A 203 1.90 -11.80 2.66
CA LEU A 203 0.50 -11.35 2.56
C LEU A 203 -0.46 -12.51 2.30
N ALA A 204 -0.12 -13.40 1.35
CA ALA A 204 -0.91 -14.60 1.10
C ALA A 204 -1.01 -15.49 2.34
N GLY A 205 0.11 -15.67 3.08
CA GLY A 205 0.14 -16.41 4.33
C GLY A 205 -0.73 -15.80 5.42
N GLN A 206 -0.71 -14.48 5.56
CA GLN A 206 -1.58 -13.78 6.50
C GLN A 206 -3.06 -13.98 6.16
N LEU A 207 -3.46 -13.82 4.89
CA LEU A 207 -4.82 -14.06 4.44
C LEU A 207 -5.26 -15.51 4.69
N MET A 208 -4.38 -16.51 4.48
CA MET A 208 -4.66 -17.89 4.83
C MET A 208 -4.96 -18.04 6.33
N SER A 209 -4.14 -17.43 7.19
CA SER A 209 -4.36 -17.45 8.63
C SER A 209 -5.69 -16.80 9.05
N GLU A 210 -6.06 -15.69 8.45
CA GLU A 210 -7.31 -14.98 8.74
C GLU A 210 -8.55 -15.80 8.38
N VAL A 211 -8.47 -16.62 7.33
CA VAL A 211 -9.55 -17.56 6.97
C VAL A 211 -9.41 -18.92 7.66
N GLY A 212 -8.41 -19.11 8.53
CA GLY A 212 -8.22 -20.33 9.31
C GLY A 212 -7.64 -21.49 8.50
N VAL A 213 -6.85 -21.24 7.46
CA VAL A 213 -6.15 -22.25 6.67
C VAL A 213 -4.67 -22.24 7.05
N GLU A 214 -4.15 -23.39 7.46
CA GLU A 214 -2.72 -23.57 7.72
C GLU A 214 -1.94 -23.68 6.41
N ILE A 215 -0.76 -23.07 6.37
CA ILE A 215 0.12 -23.13 5.17
C ILE A 215 0.73 -24.53 5.06
N GLY A 216 1.18 -25.08 6.19
CA GLY A 216 1.84 -26.38 6.25
C GLY A 216 0.96 -27.51 5.68
N GLY A 217 1.46 -28.20 4.66
CA GLY A 217 0.75 -29.28 4.00
C GLY A 217 -0.38 -28.88 3.05
N SER A 218 -0.72 -27.60 2.92
CA SER A 218 -1.78 -27.11 2.05
C SER A 218 -1.45 -27.22 0.55
N THR A 219 -2.49 -27.30 -0.25
CA THR A 219 -2.43 -27.28 -1.72
C THR A 219 -3.12 -26.03 -2.25
N LEU A 220 -2.41 -25.25 -3.03
CA LEU A 220 -2.92 -24.00 -3.57
C LEU A 220 -2.90 -23.99 -5.11
N LEU A 221 -3.92 -23.34 -5.68
CA LEU A 221 -3.90 -22.87 -7.06
C LEU A 221 -3.81 -21.34 -7.03
N VAL A 222 -2.73 -20.79 -7.58
CA VAL A 222 -2.49 -19.35 -7.63
C VAL A 222 -2.72 -18.87 -9.07
N VAL A 223 -3.75 -18.07 -9.27
CA VAL A 223 -4.08 -17.42 -10.53
C VAL A 223 -3.47 -16.01 -10.50
N ALA A 224 -2.33 -15.86 -11.15
CA ALA A 224 -1.58 -14.62 -11.05
C ALA A 224 -0.80 -14.30 -12.33
N SER A 225 -0.67 -13.01 -12.64
CA SER A 225 0.24 -12.52 -13.66
C SER A 225 1.65 -12.29 -13.08
N ALA A 226 2.64 -12.19 -13.95
CA ALA A 226 3.91 -11.61 -13.56
C ALA A 226 3.69 -10.12 -13.22
N PRO A 227 4.34 -9.57 -12.18
CA PRO A 227 5.40 -10.16 -11.35
C PRO A 227 4.91 -10.89 -10.07
N PHE A 228 3.60 -11.02 -9.84
CA PHE A 228 3.01 -11.54 -8.61
C PHE A 228 3.25 -13.05 -8.39
N ALA A 229 3.12 -13.84 -9.46
CA ALA A 229 3.05 -15.30 -9.37
C ALA A 229 4.24 -15.97 -8.68
N ARG A 230 5.47 -15.61 -9.09
CA ARG A 230 6.69 -16.27 -8.61
C ARG A 230 7.02 -15.98 -7.16
N PRO A 231 6.96 -14.72 -6.65
CA PRO A 231 7.18 -14.43 -5.24
C PRO A 231 6.19 -15.16 -4.33
N ILE A 232 4.90 -15.14 -4.66
CA ILE A 232 3.86 -15.86 -3.89
C ILE A 232 4.20 -17.34 -3.81
N ARG A 233 4.44 -17.99 -4.96
CA ARG A 233 4.74 -19.44 -5.01
C ARG A 233 5.99 -19.77 -4.20
N ARG A 234 7.07 -19.06 -4.40
CA ARG A 234 8.35 -19.30 -3.73
C ARG A 234 8.20 -19.25 -2.22
N TRP A 235 7.54 -18.19 -1.73
CA TRP A 235 7.35 -18.02 -0.30
C TRP A 235 6.45 -19.08 0.32
N LEU A 236 5.29 -19.38 -0.29
CA LEU A 236 4.37 -20.41 0.21
C LEU A 236 5.02 -21.79 0.28
N LEU A 237 5.80 -22.17 -0.74
CA LEU A 237 6.56 -23.43 -0.70
C LEU A 237 7.60 -23.42 0.43
N SER A 238 8.32 -22.32 0.65
CA SER A 238 9.28 -22.20 1.74
C SER A 238 8.63 -22.22 3.13
N ALA A 239 7.37 -21.77 3.22
CA ALA A 239 6.56 -21.82 4.42
C ALA A 239 5.87 -23.18 4.68
N GLY A 240 6.12 -24.17 3.82
CA GLY A 240 5.69 -25.56 4.04
C GLY A 240 4.42 -25.98 3.30
N ALA A 241 3.92 -25.20 2.34
CA ALA A 241 2.84 -25.63 1.47
C ALA A 241 3.25 -26.90 0.69
N ARG A 242 2.36 -27.89 0.64
CA ARG A 242 2.62 -29.17 -0.05
C ARG A 242 2.73 -28.99 -1.57
N ARG A 243 1.87 -28.15 -2.14
CA ARG A 243 1.80 -27.89 -3.59
C ARG A 243 1.30 -26.48 -3.85
N VAL A 244 1.96 -25.76 -4.74
CA VAL A 244 1.52 -24.45 -5.21
C VAL A 244 1.60 -24.44 -6.74
N ASP A 245 0.47 -24.64 -7.37
CA ASP A 245 0.33 -24.58 -8.82
C ASP A 245 0.09 -23.14 -9.26
N LEU A 246 0.70 -22.74 -10.37
CA LEU A 246 0.48 -21.44 -11.00
C LEU A 246 -0.40 -21.59 -12.26
N GLU A 247 -1.31 -20.65 -12.41
CA GLU A 247 -2.11 -20.49 -13.62
C GLU A 247 -2.07 -19.03 -14.07
N THR A 248 -1.94 -18.81 -15.38
CA THR A 248 -1.99 -17.47 -15.95
C THR A 248 -3.45 -17.06 -16.12
N PRO A 249 -3.85 -15.84 -15.72
CA PRO A 249 -5.20 -15.34 -15.98
C PRO A 249 -5.50 -15.25 -17.51
N PRO A 250 -6.73 -15.47 -17.95
CA PRO A 250 -7.89 -15.89 -17.14
C PRO A 250 -7.88 -17.39 -16.78
N LEU A 251 -8.30 -17.71 -15.56
CA LEU A 251 -8.50 -19.11 -15.17
C LEU A 251 -9.56 -19.77 -16.06
N THR A 252 -9.30 -20.99 -16.52
CA THR A 252 -10.27 -21.78 -17.26
C THR A 252 -10.88 -22.88 -16.41
N ALA A 253 -12.14 -23.29 -16.70
CA ALA A 253 -12.79 -24.41 -16.01
C ALA A 253 -11.99 -25.70 -16.13
N THR A 254 -11.36 -25.94 -17.29
CA THR A 254 -10.48 -27.10 -17.53
C THR A 254 -9.24 -27.06 -16.63
N ALA A 255 -8.59 -25.91 -16.50
CA ALA A 255 -7.41 -25.74 -15.65
C ALA A 255 -7.77 -25.96 -14.16
N LEU A 256 -8.91 -25.43 -13.71
CA LEU A 256 -9.39 -25.64 -12.35
C LEU A 256 -9.73 -27.09 -12.06
N ARG A 257 -10.52 -27.76 -12.93
CA ARG A 257 -10.88 -29.17 -12.74
C ARG A 257 -9.68 -30.11 -12.65
N ARG A 258 -8.61 -29.82 -13.39
CA ARG A 258 -7.36 -30.62 -13.33
C ARG A 258 -6.63 -30.47 -12.01
N ARG A 259 -6.86 -29.38 -11.28
CA ARG A 259 -6.13 -29.01 -10.04
C ARG A 259 -7.03 -28.95 -8.80
N SER A 260 -8.33 -29.23 -8.93
CA SER A 260 -9.29 -29.16 -7.83
C SER A 260 -9.18 -30.30 -6.82
N ASP A 261 -8.54 -31.41 -7.20
CA ASP A 261 -8.36 -32.55 -6.29
C ASP A 261 -7.42 -32.19 -5.14
N GLY A 262 -7.95 -32.24 -3.92
CA GLY A 262 -7.25 -31.86 -2.70
C GLY A 262 -6.84 -30.37 -2.65
N LEU A 263 -7.56 -29.51 -3.35
CA LEU A 263 -7.34 -28.05 -3.30
C LEU A 263 -7.86 -27.49 -1.97
N ASP A 264 -7.01 -26.74 -1.27
CA ASP A 264 -7.35 -26.04 -0.03
C ASP A 264 -7.60 -24.55 -0.29
N VAL A 265 -6.88 -23.94 -1.26
CA VAL A 265 -6.96 -22.51 -1.54
C VAL A 265 -6.91 -22.23 -3.03
N LEU A 266 -7.85 -21.44 -3.52
CA LEU A 266 -7.73 -20.68 -4.77
C LEU A 266 -7.30 -19.25 -4.44
N LEU A 267 -6.10 -18.83 -4.86
CA LEU A 267 -5.59 -17.47 -4.66
C LEU A 267 -5.54 -16.71 -5.98
N VAL A 268 -6.14 -15.52 -6.01
CA VAL A 268 -6.15 -14.62 -7.17
C VAL A 268 -5.28 -13.40 -6.89
N ALA A 269 -4.33 -13.13 -7.79
CA ALA A 269 -3.42 -11.99 -7.72
C ALA A 269 -3.13 -11.45 -9.14
N HIS A 270 -4.10 -10.70 -9.70
CA HIS A 270 -4.03 -10.18 -11.06
C HIS A 270 -4.69 -8.80 -11.16
N MET A 271 -3.94 -7.78 -11.53
CA MET A 271 -4.45 -6.41 -11.63
C MET A 271 -5.38 -6.16 -12.83
N GLY A 272 -5.39 -7.06 -13.81
CA GLY A 272 -6.23 -6.94 -15.00
C GLY A 272 -7.67 -7.41 -14.79
N GLU A 273 -8.48 -7.23 -15.83
CA GLU A 273 -9.86 -7.70 -15.87
C GLU A 273 -9.94 -9.22 -16.07
N ARG A 274 -11.07 -9.82 -15.71
CA ARG A 274 -11.43 -11.22 -15.95
C ARG A 274 -10.45 -12.22 -15.34
N SER A 275 -10.02 -11.99 -14.13
CA SER A 275 -9.08 -12.90 -13.41
C SER A 275 -9.55 -14.34 -13.40
N LEU A 276 -10.85 -14.56 -13.23
CA LEU A 276 -11.49 -15.89 -13.22
C LEU A 276 -12.21 -16.25 -14.52
N GLY A 277 -11.94 -15.55 -15.63
CA GLY A 277 -12.58 -15.83 -16.93
C GLY A 277 -13.97 -15.24 -17.10
N GLY A 278 -14.70 -15.71 -18.13
CA GLY A 278 -16.05 -15.22 -18.45
C GLY A 278 -17.17 -15.91 -17.65
N SER A 279 -18.41 -15.62 -18.03
CA SER A 279 -19.64 -16.08 -17.33
C SER A 279 -19.73 -17.61 -17.10
N GLU A 280 -19.15 -18.42 -17.97
CA GLU A 280 -19.10 -19.88 -17.77
C GLU A 280 -18.32 -20.28 -16.53
N ILE A 281 -17.26 -19.53 -16.19
CA ILE A 281 -16.40 -19.82 -15.04
C ILE A 281 -17.00 -19.25 -13.76
N ALA A 282 -17.63 -18.09 -13.84
CA ALA A 282 -18.33 -17.50 -12.71
C ALA A 282 -19.34 -18.44 -12.06
N ASN A 283 -19.96 -19.33 -12.85
CA ASN A 283 -20.91 -20.33 -12.33
C ASN A 283 -20.27 -21.67 -11.91
N VAL A 284 -19.09 -21.99 -12.43
CA VAL A 284 -18.44 -23.30 -12.19
C VAL A 284 -17.47 -23.23 -11.01
N VAL A 285 -16.72 -22.16 -10.87
CA VAL A 285 -15.68 -22.01 -9.85
C VAL A 285 -16.26 -22.06 -8.43
N PRO A 286 -17.35 -21.31 -8.10
CA PRO A 286 -17.96 -21.35 -6.76
C PRO A 286 -18.35 -22.77 -6.35
N SER A 287 -19.12 -23.47 -7.19
CA SER A 287 -19.57 -24.84 -6.90
C SER A 287 -18.44 -25.85 -6.79
N LEU A 288 -17.32 -25.68 -7.53
CA LEU A 288 -16.16 -26.54 -7.41
C LEU A 288 -15.42 -26.29 -6.08
N LEU A 289 -15.25 -25.04 -5.67
CA LEU A 289 -14.61 -24.70 -4.38
C LEU A 289 -15.47 -25.17 -3.21
N ALA A 290 -16.78 -24.95 -3.27
CA ALA A 290 -17.71 -25.45 -2.23
C ALA A 290 -17.63 -26.97 -2.06
N LYS A 291 -17.57 -27.74 -3.15
CA LYS A 291 -17.43 -29.21 -3.13
C LYS A 291 -16.10 -29.70 -2.57
N SER A 292 -15.01 -29.00 -2.81
CA SER A 292 -13.69 -29.33 -2.27
C SER A 292 -13.47 -28.81 -0.85
N GLY A 293 -14.30 -27.91 -0.35
CA GLY A 293 -14.09 -27.18 0.90
C GLY A 293 -12.99 -26.15 0.82
N ALA A 294 -12.54 -25.78 -0.41
CA ALA A 294 -11.50 -24.82 -0.62
C ALA A 294 -12.00 -23.38 -0.38
N VAL A 295 -11.08 -22.52 0.05
CA VAL A 295 -11.34 -21.08 0.24
C VAL A 295 -10.87 -20.28 -0.96
N LEU A 296 -11.49 -19.09 -1.15
CA LEU A 296 -11.04 -18.10 -2.13
C LEU A 296 -10.29 -16.98 -1.44
N LEU A 297 -9.06 -16.71 -1.87
CA LEU A 297 -8.28 -15.53 -1.45
C LEU A 297 -8.05 -14.62 -2.64
N VAL A 298 -8.24 -13.31 -2.43
CA VAL A 298 -8.05 -12.31 -3.49
C VAL A 298 -7.11 -11.21 -2.98
N ILE A 299 -5.91 -11.17 -3.52
CA ILE A 299 -4.95 -10.06 -3.30
C ILE A 299 -5.28 -8.92 -4.24
N ALA A 300 -5.48 -9.24 -5.51
CA ALA A 300 -5.89 -8.31 -6.56
C ALA A 300 -6.70 -9.09 -7.60
N GLY A 301 -7.72 -8.48 -8.18
CA GLY A 301 -8.50 -9.14 -9.22
C GLY A 301 -9.89 -8.57 -9.39
N ASP A 302 -10.43 -8.79 -10.58
CA ASP A 302 -11.82 -8.56 -10.90
C ASP A 302 -12.61 -9.84 -10.55
N VAL A 303 -13.06 -9.93 -9.31
CA VAL A 303 -13.78 -11.07 -8.77
C VAL A 303 -15.07 -10.61 -8.13
N ASP A 304 -16.21 -11.10 -8.64
CA ASP A 304 -17.50 -10.93 -7.97
C ASP A 304 -17.60 -11.95 -6.81
N PRO A 305 -17.68 -11.51 -5.54
CA PRO A 305 -17.76 -12.42 -4.41
C PRO A 305 -19.13 -13.10 -4.24
N VAL A 306 -20.18 -12.50 -4.79
CA VAL A 306 -21.58 -12.95 -4.51
C VAL A 306 -21.80 -14.42 -4.85
N PRO A 307 -21.44 -14.93 -6.04
CA PRO A 307 -21.66 -16.34 -6.38
C PRO A 307 -20.93 -17.32 -5.44
N PHE A 308 -19.78 -16.91 -4.88
CA PHE A 308 -19.01 -17.74 -3.94
C PHE A 308 -19.67 -17.77 -2.56
N LEU A 309 -20.16 -16.63 -2.10
CA LEU A 309 -20.88 -16.52 -0.82
C LEU A 309 -22.19 -17.30 -0.86
N ASP A 310 -22.93 -17.28 -1.99
CA ASP A 310 -24.15 -18.03 -2.20
C ASP A 310 -23.93 -19.57 -2.12
N GLU A 311 -22.78 -20.04 -2.57
CA GLU A 311 -22.34 -21.44 -2.47
C GLU A 311 -21.66 -21.80 -1.13
N GLY A 312 -21.55 -20.83 -0.20
CA GLY A 312 -20.94 -21.03 1.12
C GLY A 312 -19.41 -21.11 1.11
N VAL A 313 -18.76 -20.65 0.04
CA VAL A 313 -17.31 -20.57 -0.04
C VAL A 313 -16.82 -19.43 0.85
N LYS A 314 -15.81 -19.70 1.68
CA LYS A 314 -15.14 -18.71 2.50
C LYS A 314 -14.22 -17.85 1.64
N ILE A 315 -14.29 -16.53 1.81
CA ILE A 315 -13.52 -15.54 1.03
C ILE A 315 -12.67 -14.70 1.97
N GLY A 316 -11.45 -14.38 1.55
CA GLY A 316 -10.57 -13.43 2.22
C GLY A 316 -9.84 -12.53 1.21
N PRO A 317 -9.75 -11.22 1.48
CA PRO A 317 -10.46 -10.45 2.49
C PRO A 317 -11.97 -10.28 2.15
N PRO A 318 -12.82 -9.92 3.14
CA PRO A 318 -14.27 -9.84 2.93
C PRO A 318 -14.72 -8.64 2.08
N ASP A 319 -13.89 -7.61 1.96
CA ASP A 319 -14.24 -6.35 1.29
C ASP A 319 -13.71 -6.31 -0.15
N PRO A 320 -14.57 -6.54 -1.16
CA PRO A 320 -14.16 -6.49 -2.56
C PRO A 320 -13.79 -5.07 -3.00
N ARG A 321 -12.79 -4.96 -3.87
CA ARG A 321 -12.37 -3.71 -4.49
C ARG A 321 -12.59 -3.76 -6.01
N PRO A 322 -12.81 -2.61 -6.67
CA PRO A 322 -12.96 -2.56 -8.12
C PRO A 322 -11.77 -3.18 -8.87
N ALA A 323 -12.03 -3.65 -10.07
CA ALA A 323 -10.99 -4.11 -10.99
C ALA A 323 -9.85 -3.09 -11.13
N GLY A 324 -8.62 -3.56 -11.29
CA GLY A 324 -7.43 -2.72 -11.36
C GLY A 324 -7.00 -2.13 -10.01
N ARG A 325 -7.51 -2.66 -8.89
CA ARG A 325 -7.06 -2.34 -7.53
C ARG A 325 -6.73 -3.59 -6.75
N MET A 326 -5.78 -3.45 -5.83
CA MET A 326 -5.59 -4.49 -4.81
C MET A 326 -6.77 -4.49 -3.84
N TRP A 327 -7.23 -5.68 -3.44
CA TRP A 327 -8.19 -5.84 -2.36
C TRP A 327 -7.54 -5.62 -1.01
N VAL A 328 -6.28 -5.99 -0.91
CA VAL A 328 -5.44 -5.81 0.26
C VAL A 328 -4.02 -5.46 -0.17
N THR A 329 -3.41 -4.50 0.50
CA THR A 329 -2.05 -4.06 0.19
C THR A 329 -1.02 -4.73 1.07
N THR A 330 0.24 -4.74 0.63
CA THR A 330 1.36 -5.31 1.40
C THR A 330 1.62 -4.60 2.72
N SER A 331 1.02 -3.41 2.96
CA SER A 331 1.12 -2.69 4.23
C SER A 331 0.60 -3.46 5.44
N VAL A 332 -0.30 -4.45 5.25
CA VAL A 332 -0.82 -5.26 6.35
C VAL A 332 0.21 -6.22 6.94
N VAL A 333 1.28 -6.56 6.21
CA VAL A 333 2.36 -7.40 6.73
C VAL A 333 3.42 -6.63 7.52
N GLY A 334 3.28 -5.31 7.63
CA GLY A 334 4.14 -4.45 8.42
C GLY A 334 4.59 -3.16 7.71
N PRO A 335 5.44 -2.35 8.34
CA PRO A 335 5.87 -1.06 7.80
C PRO A 335 6.83 -1.15 6.62
N ARG A 336 7.64 -2.22 6.53
CA ARG A 336 8.74 -2.37 5.56
C ARG A 336 8.30 -2.18 4.11
N PRO A 337 7.18 -2.80 3.61
CA PRO A 337 6.75 -2.61 2.23
C PRO A 337 6.48 -1.15 1.88
N VAL A 338 5.88 -0.40 2.81
CA VAL A 338 5.57 1.04 2.61
C VAL A 338 6.84 1.87 2.64
N VAL A 339 7.71 1.64 3.63
CA VAL A 339 8.97 2.38 3.78
C VAL A 339 9.86 2.19 2.55
N ASP A 340 10.06 0.96 2.10
CA ASP A 340 10.93 0.66 0.96
C ASP A 340 10.37 1.25 -0.34
N LEU A 341 9.06 1.05 -0.63
CA LEU A 341 8.42 1.56 -1.84
C LEU A 341 8.38 3.10 -1.88
N HIS A 342 7.96 3.73 -0.79
CA HIS A 342 7.81 5.19 -0.77
C HIS A 342 9.17 5.90 -0.73
N CYS A 343 10.18 5.32 -0.09
CA CYS A 343 11.55 5.84 -0.18
C CYS A 343 12.08 5.78 -1.62
N ALA A 344 11.84 4.67 -2.33
CA ALA A 344 12.22 4.54 -3.74
C ALA A 344 11.47 5.53 -4.63
N GLY A 345 10.16 5.73 -4.41
CA GLY A 345 9.40 6.75 -5.11
C GLY A 345 9.94 8.16 -4.87
N LEU A 346 10.31 8.50 -3.63
CA LEU A 346 10.96 9.77 -3.33
C LEU A 346 12.33 9.89 -4.03
N LYS A 347 13.09 8.77 -4.14
CA LYS A 347 14.37 8.75 -4.87
C LYS A 347 14.20 8.97 -6.37
N VAL A 348 13.21 8.33 -7.00
CA VAL A 348 12.84 8.60 -8.40
C VAL A 348 12.52 10.09 -8.58
N GLY A 349 11.73 10.65 -7.68
CA GLY A 349 11.41 12.08 -7.69
C GLY A 349 12.62 12.99 -7.55
N GLU A 350 13.54 12.67 -6.64
CA GLU A 350 14.83 13.38 -6.50
C GLU A 350 15.59 13.41 -7.82
N LEU A 351 15.77 12.24 -8.44
CA LEU A 351 16.51 12.12 -9.69
C LEU A 351 15.88 12.92 -10.83
N LEU A 352 14.55 12.87 -10.95
CA LEU A 352 13.80 13.66 -11.92
C LEU A 352 14.02 15.18 -11.72
N VAL A 353 13.81 15.68 -10.50
CA VAL A 353 13.97 17.11 -10.20
C VAL A 353 15.41 17.56 -10.45
N ARG A 354 16.41 16.80 -9.99
CA ARG A 354 17.84 17.14 -10.21
C ARG A 354 18.19 17.14 -11.69
N ALA A 355 17.72 16.16 -12.47
CA ALA A 355 17.92 16.12 -13.92
C ALA A 355 17.30 17.34 -14.62
N ARG A 356 16.08 17.70 -14.23
CA ARG A 356 15.41 18.92 -14.75
C ARG A 356 16.15 20.20 -14.39
N ARG A 357 16.71 20.30 -13.20
CA ARG A 357 17.57 21.45 -12.78
C ARG A 357 18.85 21.57 -13.59
N LEU A 358 19.37 20.44 -14.04
CA LEU A 358 20.53 20.39 -14.94
C LEU A 358 20.17 20.73 -16.41
N GLY A 359 18.90 21.01 -16.69
CA GLY A 359 18.42 21.39 -18.03
C GLY A 359 18.15 20.21 -18.97
N LEU A 360 18.12 18.97 -18.46
CA LEU A 360 17.78 17.81 -19.28
C LEU A 360 16.31 17.93 -19.76
N SER A 361 16.04 17.35 -20.94
CA SER A 361 14.66 17.19 -21.41
C SER A 361 13.85 16.30 -20.44
N VAL A 362 12.52 16.27 -20.60
CA VAL A 362 11.67 15.37 -19.82
C VAL A 362 12.05 13.92 -20.07
N ASP A 363 12.25 13.54 -21.33
CA ASP A 363 12.58 12.16 -21.73
C ASP A 363 13.94 11.71 -21.17
N ASP A 364 14.96 12.60 -21.25
CA ASP A 364 16.29 12.30 -20.69
C ASP A 364 16.23 12.20 -19.16
N ALA A 365 15.46 13.05 -18.49
CA ALA A 365 15.29 13.00 -17.05
C ALA A 365 14.60 11.71 -16.60
N VAL A 366 13.55 11.27 -17.30
CA VAL A 366 12.87 9.99 -17.04
C VAL A 366 13.81 8.81 -17.26
N THR A 367 14.59 8.81 -18.36
CA THR A 367 15.58 7.77 -18.64
C THR A 367 16.61 7.68 -17.52
N CYS A 368 17.20 8.81 -17.09
CA CYS A 368 18.13 8.81 -15.96
C CYS A 368 17.53 8.26 -14.66
N ALA A 369 16.26 8.57 -14.37
CA ALA A 369 15.62 8.13 -13.13
C ALA A 369 15.26 6.64 -13.13
N VAL A 370 15.00 6.04 -14.30
CA VAL A 370 14.62 4.61 -14.43
C VAL A 370 15.83 3.70 -14.48
N ASP A 371 16.95 4.17 -15.02
CA ASP A 371 18.21 3.40 -15.15
C ASP A 371 19.08 3.43 -13.89
N SER A 372 18.71 4.21 -12.86
CA SER A 372 19.43 4.40 -11.61
C SER A 372 18.88 3.57 -10.46
#